data_c05976cd1d59e0827e9c4e60451864cf
#
_entry.id   c05976cd1d59e0827e9c4e60451864cf
#
_cell.length_a   1.000
_cell.length_b   1.000
_cell.length_c   1.000
_cell.angle_alpha   90.00
_cell.angle_beta   90.00
_cell.angle_gamma   90.00
#
_symmetry.space_group_name_H-M   'P 1'
#
loop_
_entity.id
_entity.type
_entity.pdbx_description
1 polymer ?
#
loop_
_entity_poly.entity_id
_entity_poly.type
_entity_poly.pdbx_seq_one_letter_code
_entity_poly.pdbx_strand_id
1 'polypeptide(L)'
;MSNKITRLSERNRVELRPGLVKTNLSYNEETMLCHFTMVKGSKLEIHNHLAVQNGFVLRGRLRYQLADGQKNVYEEGEIGPGGSYVWDSMEYHSTEALDDVEFIEFFAPARKEYIAE
;
A
#
# COMPACT_ATOMS: atom_id res chain seq x y z
N MET A 1 5.71 -21.10 12.49
CA MET A 1 6.54 -19.91 12.28
C MET A 1 5.79 -18.68 12.77
N SER A 2 6.48 -17.80 13.48
CA SER A 2 5.86 -16.59 14.02
C SER A 2 5.75 -15.50 12.94
N ASN A 3 4.63 -14.77 12.93
CA ASN A 3 4.46 -13.57 12.13
C ASN A 3 4.80 -12.29 12.91
N LYS A 4 5.35 -12.44 14.12
CA LYS A 4 5.75 -11.30 14.94
C LYS A 4 7.13 -10.77 14.57
N ILE A 5 8.03 -11.65 14.20
CA ILE A 5 9.39 -11.29 13.79
C ILE A 5 9.62 -11.89 12.40
N THR A 6 9.83 -11.05 11.42
CA THR A 6 9.96 -11.48 10.03
C THR A 6 11.12 -10.75 9.36
N ARG A 7 11.60 -11.29 8.25
CA ARG A 7 12.60 -10.65 7.39
C ARG A 7 12.09 -10.60 5.97
N LEU A 8 12.27 -9.47 5.32
CA LEU A 8 11.80 -9.25 3.96
C LEU A 8 12.31 -10.36 3.02
N SER A 9 13.58 -10.73 3.14
CA SER A 9 14.22 -11.75 2.27
C SER A 9 13.67 -13.16 2.46
N GLU A 10 12.93 -13.41 3.53
CA GLU A 10 12.43 -14.74 3.88
C GLU A 10 10.91 -14.88 3.68
N ARG A 11 10.26 -13.85 3.15
CA ARG A 11 8.81 -13.85 2.96
C ARG A 11 8.47 -13.93 1.48
N ASN A 12 7.30 -14.48 1.17
CA ASN A 12 6.83 -14.64 -0.20
C ASN A 12 6.49 -13.29 -0.81
N ARG A 13 6.94 -13.09 -2.04
CA ARG A 13 6.58 -11.94 -2.86
C ARG A 13 5.39 -12.31 -3.72
N VAL A 14 4.36 -11.50 -3.71
CA VAL A 14 3.11 -11.74 -4.45
C VAL A 14 2.84 -10.58 -5.38
N GLU A 15 2.72 -10.85 -6.68
CA GLU A 15 2.30 -9.83 -7.64
C GLU A 15 0.78 -9.67 -7.54
N LEU A 16 0.33 -8.51 -7.06
CA LEU A 16 -1.09 -8.22 -6.91
C LEU A 16 -1.72 -7.77 -8.23
N ARG A 17 -0.96 -7.00 -9.01
CA ARG A 17 -1.31 -6.48 -10.33
C ARG A 17 -0.03 -6.39 -11.13
N PRO A 18 -0.08 -6.26 -12.44
CA PRO A 18 1.15 -6.09 -13.23
C PRO A 18 2.02 -4.97 -12.67
N GLY A 19 3.23 -5.32 -12.24
CA GLY A 19 4.21 -4.37 -11.71
C GLY A 19 4.06 -3.99 -10.26
N LEU A 20 3.04 -4.45 -9.54
CA LEU A 20 2.85 -4.19 -8.11
C LEU A 20 3.08 -5.47 -7.32
N VAL A 21 4.16 -5.51 -6.56
CA VAL A 21 4.55 -6.68 -5.76
C VAL A 21 4.44 -6.36 -4.27
N LYS A 22 3.76 -7.22 -3.55
CA LYS A 22 3.56 -7.14 -2.11
C LYS A 22 4.34 -8.23 -1.40
N THR A 23 4.89 -7.90 -0.24
CA THR A 23 5.47 -8.87 0.69
C THR A 23 4.89 -8.61 2.07
N ASN A 24 4.21 -9.61 2.64
CA ASN A 24 3.71 -9.49 4.01
C ASN A 24 4.88 -9.59 4.98
N LEU A 25 5.00 -8.60 5.85
CA LEU A 25 5.96 -8.61 6.94
C LEU A 25 5.27 -9.05 8.23
N SER A 26 5.53 -8.38 9.35
CA SER A 26 4.94 -8.75 10.62
C SER A 26 3.47 -8.37 10.69
N TYR A 27 2.66 -9.23 11.30
CA TYR A 27 1.24 -8.93 11.48
C TYR A 27 0.62 -9.79 12.58
N ASN A 28 -0.51 -9.31 13.07
CA ASN A 28 -1.45 -10.04 13.93
C ASN A 28 -2.87 -9.66 13.49
N GLU A 29 -3.89 -9.94 14.28
CA GLU A 29 -5.27 -9.60 13.90
C GLU A 29 -5.51 -8.09 13.83
N GLU A 30 -4.80 -7.33 14.65
CA GLU A 30 -5.04 -5.89 14.80
C GLU A 30 -4.28 -5.04 13.79
N THR A 31 -3.09 -5.47 13.37
CA THR A 31 -2.23 -4.68 12.51
C THR A 31 -1.42 -5.56 11.55
N MET A 32 -1.02 -4.97 10.43
CA MET A 32 -0.23 -5.65 9.41
C MET A 32 0.72 -4.67 8.75
N LEU A 33 1.98 -5.08 8.64
CA LEU A 33 2.98 -4.32 7.90
C LEU A 33 3.28 -5.05 6.58
N CYS A 34 3.26 -4.32 5.47
CA CYS A 34 3.57 -4.85 4.15
C CYS A 34 4.65 -4.01 3.49
N HIS A 35 5.49 -4.67 2.70
CA HIS A 35 6.46 -4.04 1.83
C HIS A 35 5.95 -4.12 0.39
N PHE A 36 6.09 -3.03 -0.35
CA PHE A 36 5.63 -2.95 -1.74
C PHE A 36 6.72 -2.43 -2.66
N THR A 37 6.73 -2.96 -3.89
CA THR A 37 7.41 -2.33 -5.01
C THR A 37 6.42 -2.14 -6.14
N MET A 38 6.52 -1.01 -6.84
CA MET A 38 5.74 -0.74 -8.05
C MET A 38 6.68 -0.31 -9.15
N VAL A 39 6.57 -0.92 -10.32
CA VAL A 39 7.33 -0.45 -11.47
C VAL A 39 6.66 0.81 -12.05
N LYS A 40 7.46 1.69 -12.64
CA LYS A 40 6.98 2.91 -13.28
C LYS A 40 5.81 2.62 -14.22
N GLY A 41 4.74 3.39 -14.06
CA GLY A 41 3.51 3.25 -14.85
C GLY A 41 2.48 2.30 -14.25
N SER A 42 2.85 1.52 -13.24
CA SER A 42 1.90 0.65 -12.54
C SER A 42 0.90 1.49 -11.75
N LYS A 43 -0.35 1.04 -11.67
CA LYS A 43 -1.43 1.84 -11.13
C LYS A 43 -2.40 0.97 -10.33
N LEU A 44 -2.83 1.49 -9.19
CA LEU A 44 -4.00 1.02 -8.45
C LEU A 44 -5.14 2.01 -8.68
N GLU A 45 -6.23 1.50 -9.25
CA GLU A 45 -7.42 2.31 -9.51
C GLU A 45 -8.08 2.77 -8.22
N ILE A 46 -8.95 3.78 -8.31
CA ILE A 46 -9.68 4.29 -7.16
C ILE A 46 -10.46 3.15 -6.51
N HIS A 47 -10.23 2.95 -5.22
CA HIS A 47 -10.87 1.91 -4.41
C HIS A 47 -10.91 2.35 -2.95
N ASN A 48 -11.62 1.60 -2.13
CA ASN A 48 -11.62 1.80 -0.69
C ASN A 48 -11.62 0.45 0.02
N HIS A 49 -11.34 0.46 1.32
CA HIS A 49 -11.36 -0.72 2.17
C HIS A 49 -11.52 -0.31 3.63
N LEU A 50 -11.92 -1.26 4.45
CA LEU A 50 -12.15 -1.03 5.88
C LEU A 50 -10.89 -0.63 6.64
N ALA A 51 -9.75 -1.28 6.35
CA ALA A 51 -8.52 -1.02 7.05
C ALA A 51 -8.04 0.42 6.81
N VAL A 52 -7.65 1.09 7.89
CA VAL A 52 -6.86 2.33 7.81
C VAL A 52 -5.49 1.95 7.27
N GLN A 53 -4.91 2.82 6.47
CA GLN A 53 -3.65 2.55 5.79
C GLN A 53 -2.70 3.72 5.98
N ASN A 54 -1.55 3.47 6.63
CA ASN A 54 -0.43 4.40 6.65
C ASN A 54 0.62 3.93 5.67
N GLY A 55 1.28 4.86 4.99
CA GLY A 55 2.36 4.53 4.09
C GLY A 55 3.56 5.43 4.26
N PHE A 56 4.72 4.91 3.87
CA PHE A 56 5.99 5.65 3.89
C PHE A 56 6.79 5.26 2.66
N VAL A 57 7.16 6.26 1.85
CA VAL A 57 7.90 6.05 0.61
C VAL A 57 9.40 5.99 0.91
N LEU A 58 10.03 4.89 0.50
CA LEU A 58 11.48 4.67 0.66
C LEU A 58 12.26 5.19 -0.54
N ARG A 59 11.75 4.96 -1.74
CA ARG A 59 12.38 5.38 -3.02
C ARG A 59 11.32 5.64 -4.07
N GLY A 60 11.63 6.50 -5.03
CA GLY A 60 10.76 6.81 -6.14
C GLY A 60 9.63 7.75 -5.76
N ARG A 61 8.69 7.99 -6.67
CA ARG A 61 7.59 8.92 -6.47
C ARG A 61 6.28 8.25 -6.82
N LEU A 62 5.29 8.41 -5.93
CA LEU A 62 3.91 8.00 -6.14
C LEU A 62 3.07 9.24 -6.46
N ARG A 63 2.13 9.10 -7.38
CA ARG A 63 1.02 10.02 -7.54
C ARG A 63 -0.17 9.44 -6.81
N TYR A 64 -0.89 10.25 -6.03
CA TYR A 64 -2.09 9.81 -5.33
C TYR A 64 -3.30 10.63 -5.74
N GLN A 65 -4.47 10.05 -5.60
CA GLN A 65 -5.75 10.72 -5.74
C GLN A 65 -6.66 10.30 -4.59
N LEU A 66 -7.40 11.27 -4.04
CA LEU A 66 -8.48 11.02 -3.10
C LEU A 66 -9.79 11.38 -3.78
N ALA A 67 -10.83 10.59 -3.53
CA ALA A 67 -12.12 10.76 -4.18
C ALA A 67 -13.27 10.65 -3.18
N ASP A 68 -14.40 11.23 -3.54
CA ASP A 68 -15.64 11.16 -2.74
C ASP A 68 -16.36 9.82 -2.97
N GLY A 69 -17.52 9.65 -2.34
CA GLY A 69 -18.31 8.41 -2.44
C GLY A 69 -18.84 8.11 -3.83
N GLN A 70 -18.80 9.07 -4.74
CA GLN A 70 -19.16 8.91 -6.15
C GLN A 70 -17.93 8.77 -7.03
N LYS A 71 -16.75 8.64 -6.40
CA LYS A 71 -15.46 8.51 -7.06
C LYS A 71 -15.03 9.75 -7.86
N ASN A 72 -15.53 10.91 -7.48
CA ASN A 72 -15.07 12.18 -8.02
C ASN A 72 -13.82 12.61 -7.26
N VAL A 73 -12.71 12.79 -7.96
CA VAL A 73 -11.44 13.18 -7.36
C VAL A 73 -11.53 14.61 -6.85
N TYR A 74 -11.16 14.82 -5.58
CA TYR A 74 -11.16 16.16 -4.96
C TYR A 74 -9.78 16.60 -4.49
N GLU A 75 -8.82 15.68 -4.46
CA GLU A 75 -7.43 15.99 -4.09
C GLU A 75 -6.50 15.05 -4.84
N GLU A 76 -5.36 15.58 -5.30
CA GLU A 76 -4.30 14.78 -5.89
C GLU A 76 -2.94 15.45 -5.70
N GLY A 77 -1.88 14.66 -5.77
CA GLY A 77 -0.53 15.16 -5.61
C GLY A 77 0.49 14.04 -5.74
N GLU A 78 1.73 14.35 -5.38
CA GLU A 78 2.85 13.42 -5.45
C GLU A 78 3.47 13.25 -4.08
N ILE A 79 4.00 12.04 -3.84
CA ILE A 79 4.70 11.70 -2.59
C ILE A 79 6.05 11.11 -2.99
N GLY A 80 7.12 11.77 -2.58
CA GLY A 80 8.49 11.31 -2.83
C GLY A 80 9.12 10.63 -1.62
N PRO A 81 10.40 10.26 -1.73
CA PRO A 81 11.12 9.59 -0.64
C PRO A 81 11.07 10.36 0.66
N GLY A 82 10.79 9.66 1.76
CA GLY A 82 10.61 10.27 3.08
C GLY A 82 9.22 10.83 3.32
N GLY A 83 8.36 10.85 2.31
CA GLY A 83 6.96 11.26 2.44
C GLY A 83 6.12 10.16 3.04
N SER A 84 5.10 10.55 3.79
CA SER A 84 4.17 9.61 4.40
C SER A 84 2.73 10.04 4.14
N TYR A 85 1.82 9.11 4.29
CA TYR A 85 0.40 9.35 4.07
C TYR A 85 -0.45 8.46 4.96
N VAL A 86 -1.69 8.86 5.16
CA VAL A 86 -2.69 8.02 5.80
C VAL A 86 -4.00 8.14 5.02
N TRP A 87 -4.57 6.99 4.68
CA TRP A 87 -5.92 6.92 4.09
C TRP A 87 -6.86 6.38 5.16
N ASP A 88 -7.94 7.11 5.41
CA ASP A 88 -8.92 6.74 6.43
C ASP A 88 -9.69 5.49 6.02
N SER A 89 -10.30 4.82 7.00
CA SER A 89 -11.21 3.70 6.72
C SER A 89 -12.26 4.12 5.71
N MET A 90 -12.44 3.32 4.66
CA MET A 90 -13.43 3.52 3.59
C MET A 90 -13.20 4.74 2.71
N GLU A 91 -12.10 5.46 2.88
CA GLU A 91 -11.76 6.60 2.02
C GLU A 91 -11.32 6.10 0.64
N TYR A 92 -11.93 6.64 -0.43
CA TYR A 92 -11.54 6.29 -1.78
C TYR A 92 -10.20 6.91 -2.14
N HIS A 93 -9.27 6.08 -2.61
CA HIS A 93 -7.93 6.51 -2.96
C HIS A 93 -7.38 5.70 -4.12
N SER A 94 -6.37 6.25 -4.79
CA SER A 94 -5.63 5.58 -5.86
C SER A 94 -4.16 5.97 -5.79
N THR A 95 -3.30 5.14 -6.38
CA THR A 95 -1.87 5.43 -6.51
C THR A 95 -1.38 5.04 -7.89
N GLU A 96 -0.37 5.76 -8.35
CA GLU A 96 0.32 5.48 -9.61
C GLU A 96 1.82 5.68 -9.40
N ALA A 97 2.63 4.76 -9.88
CA ALA A 97 4.08 4.86 -9.79
C ALA A 97 4.60 5.77 -10.92
N LEU A 98 5.15 6.92 -10.55
CA LEU A 98 5.77 7.85 -11.50
C LEU A 98 7.20 7.44 -11.84
N ASP A 99 7.82 6.66 -10.97
CA ASP A 99 9.13 6.01 -11.11
C ASP A 99 8.98 4.58 -10.62
N ASP A 100 10.07 3.81 -10.61
CA ASP A 100 10.10 2.58 -9.83
C ASP A 100 10.10 2.97 -8.35
N VAL A 101 9.11 2.49 -7.60
CA VAL A 101 8.83 2.93 -6.23
C VAL A 101 8.98 1.76 -5.27
N GLU A 102 9.57 2.05 -4.11
CA GLU A 102 9.59 1.14 -2.97
C GLU A 102 8.96 1.87 -1.78
N PHE A 103 8.01 1.20 -1.13
CA PHE A 103 7.30 1.79 0.01
C PHE A 103 6.82 0.71 0.96
N ILE A 104 6.51 1.13 2.19
CA ILE A 104 5.92 0.25 3.20
C ILE A 104 4.56 0.80 3.59
N GLU A 105 3.64 -0.10 3.91
CA GLU A 105 2.30 0.27 4.38
C GLU A 105 1.91 -0.55 5.58
N PHE A 106 1.21 0.11 6.47
CA PHE A 106 0.70 -0.42 7.72
C PHE A 106 -0.82 -0.36 7.67
N PHE A 107 -1.47 -1.49 7.95
CA PHE A 107 -2.92 -1.61 7.94
C PHE A 107 -3.47 -1.93 9.33
N ALA A 108 -4.60 -1.34 9.69
CA ALA A 108 -5.33 -1.62 10.91
C ALA A 108 -6.84 -1.61 10.63
N PRO A 109 -7.54 -2.73 10.81
CA PRO A 109 -7.04 -4.06 11.16
C PRO A 109 -6.21 -4.71 10.05
N ALA A 110 -5.59 -5.84 10.36
CA ALA A 110 -4.89 -6.61 9.34
C ALA A 110 -5.85 -6.99 8.21
N ARG A 111 -5.37 -6.92 6.97
CA ARG A 111 -6.18 -7.25 5.80
C ARG A 111 -6.13 -8.75 5.55
N LYS A 112 -7.23 -9.44 5.88
CA LYS A 112 -7.31 -10.90 5.77
C LYS A 112 -7.08 -11.38 4.33
N GLU A 113 -7.55 -10.62 3.35
CA GLU A 113 -7.34 -10.94 1.92
C GLU A 113 -5.85 -10.93 1.55
N TYR A 114 -5.05 -10.12 2.24
CA TYR A 114 -3.60 -10.10 2.02
C TYR A 114 -2.90 -11.28 2.68
N ILE A 115 -3.41 -11.74 3.82
CA ILE A 115 -2.84 -12.90 4.53
C ILE A 115 -3.03 -14.18 3.71
N ALA A 116 -4.14 -14.30 3.01
CA ALA A 116 -4.47 -15.46 2.20
C ALA A 116 -3.65 -15.58 0.92
N GLU A 117 -2.95 -14.53 0.53
CA GLU A 117 -2.16 -14.50 -0.71
C GLU A 117 -0.75 -15.04 -0.55
#